data_4b95b50421f721c10d95c62224f71504
#
_entry.id   4b95b50421f721c10d95c62224f71504
#
_cell.length_a   1.000
_cell.length_b   1.000
_cell.length_c   1.000
_cell.angle_alpha   90.00
_cell.angle_beta   90.00
_cell.angle_gamma   90.00
#
_symmetry.space_group_name_H-M   'P 1'
#
loop_
_entity.id
_entity.type
_entity.pdbx_description
1 polymer ?
#
loop_
_entity_poly.entity_id
_entity_poly.type
_entity_poly.pdbx_seq_one_letter_code
_entity_poly.pdbx_strand_id
1 'polypeptide(L)'
;MKRYLEYDGLKVLAHRGGAEESNENTLESFDYSQSLGCEFIETDVQVSSDGIPYIFHDDDLKRILNNPIRFDSLSSNEIDELSIFNSCKIPKLSDTLLRFPNLCFQIDFKTDAVSYTHLTLPTNIG
;
A
#
# COMPACT_ATOMS: atom_id res chain seq x y z
N MET A 1 -3.74 -0.59 20.41
CA MET A 1 -4.18 0.15 19.20
C MET A 1 -5.68 0.02 19.02
N LYS A 2 -6.36 1.10 18.66
CA LYS A 2 -7.78 1.07 18.34
C LYS A 2 -7.98 0.70 16.87
N ARG A 3 -9.01 -0.09 16.60
CA ARG A 3 -9.40 -0.40 15.22
C ARG A 3 -10.23 0.76 14.66
N TYR A 4 -10.26 0.85 13.33
CA TYR A 4 -11.04 1.88 12.64
C TYR A 4 -12.48 1.96 13.13
N LEU A 5 -13.15 0.81 13.27
CA LEU A 5 -14.57 0.73 13.66
C LEU A 5 -14.80 0.98 15.16
N GLU A 6 -13.75 1.04 15.96
CA GLU A 6 -13.86 1.26 17.40
C GLU A 6 -13.80 2.73 17.81
N TYR A 7 -13.58 3.62 16.85
CA TYR A 7 -13.52 5.05 17.12
C TYR A 7 -14.91 5.65 17.21
N ASP A 8 -15.10 6.49 18.23
CA ASP A 8 -16.26 7.35 18.34
C ASP A 8 -15.94 8.71 17.74
N GLY A 9 -16.86 9.26 16.93
CA GLY A 9 -16.70 10.59 16.35
C GLY A 9 -15.89 10.60 15.05
N LEU A 10 -15.16 11.67 14.79
CA LEU A 10 -14.45 11.89 13.54
C LEU A 10 -13.26 10.95 13.40
N LYS A 11 -13.24 10.22 12.29
CA LYS A 11 -12.13 9.36 11.93
C LYS A 11 -11.33 10.01 10.83
N VAL A 12 -10.00 10.04 10.99
CA VAL A 12 -9.09 10.60 9.99
C VAL A 12 -8.38 9.45 9.31
N LEU A 13 -8.54 9.39 7.99
CA LEU A 13 -7.98 8.33 7.15
C LEU A 13 -7.03 8.97 6.15
N ALA A 14 -5.75 8.58 6.20
CA ALA A 14 -4.76 9.08 5.26
C ALA A 14 -4.89 8.34 3.92
N HIS A 15 -5.47 9.01 2.93
CA HIS A 15 -5.67 8.46 1.59
C HIS A 15 -4.32 8.26 0.91
N ARG A 16 -4.05 7.02 0.45
CA ARG A 16 -2.75 6.62 -0.12
C ARG A 16 -1.57 7.01 0.76
N GLY A 17 -1.77 6.94 2.09
CA GLY A 17 -0.74 7.30 3.03
C GLY A 17 -0.44 8.79 3.11
N GLY A 18 -1.36 9.67 2.71
CA GLY A 18 -1.16 11.12 2.75
C GLY A 18 -0.52 11.68 1.49
N ALA A 19 -1.02 11.29 0.32
CA ALA A 19 -0.46 11.61 -0.99
C ALA A 19 -0.27 13.10 -1.26
N GLU A 20 -1.06 13.97 -0.63
CA GLU A 20 -0.95 15.42 -0.84
C GLU A 20 0.24 16.04 -0.11
N GLU A 21 0.73 15.38 0.95
CA GLU A 21 1.82 15.90 1.76
C GLU A 21 3.13 15.15 1.55
N SER A 22 3.06 13.95 1.00
CA SER A 22 4.23 13.12 0.73
C SER A 22 3.95 12.19 -0.46
N ASN A 23 4.90 11.37 -0.82
CA ASN A 23 4.76 10.47 -1.96
C ASN A 23 3.78 9.34 -1.65
N GLU A 24 2.77 9.16 -2.51
CA GLU A 24 1.70 8.20 -2.27
C GLU A 24 2.20 6.76 -2.13
N ASN A 25 1.55 5.99 -1.24
CA ASN A 25 1.72 4.54 -1.15
C ASN A 25 3.17 4.09 -0.99
N THR A 26 3.93 4.82 -0.17
CA THR A 26 5.32 4.47 0.17
C THR A 26 5.46 4.26 1.67
N LEU A 27 6.48 3.50 2.07
CA LEU A 27 6.79 3.35 3.51
C LEU A 27 7.08 4.70 4.13
N GLU A 28 7.73 5.59 3.39
CA GLU A 28 8.05 6.94 3.82
C GLU A 28 6.78 7.76 4.10
N SER A 29 5.76 7.63 3.24
CA SER A 29 4.49 8.34 3.44
C SER A 29 3.73 7.80 4.65
N PHE A 30 3.76 6.49 4.86
CA PHE A 30 3.11 5.87 6.01
C PHE A 30 3.79 6.29 7.32
N ASP A 31 5.12 6.31 7.32
CA ASP A 31 5.92 6.79 8.45
C ASP A 31 5.59 8.24 8.78
N TYR A 32 5.52 9.09 7.76
CA TYR A 32 5.17 10.50 7.91
C TYR A 32 3.77 10.67 8.50
N SER A 33 2.78 9.97 7.95
CA SER A 33 1.40 10.04 8.45
C SER A 33 1.30 9.56 9.90
N GLN A 34 2.02 8.49 10.25
CA GLN A 34 2.07 8.00 11.62
C GLN A 34 2.68 9.04 12.56
N SER A 35 3.72 9.74 12.11
CA SER A 35 4.36 10.80 12.90
C SER A 35 3.43 11.98 13.16
N LEU A 36 2.44 12.19 12.31
CA LEU A 36 1.42 13.22 12.47
C LEU A 36 0.23 12.76 13.33
N GLY A 37 0.26 11.53 13.84
CA GLY A 37 -0.79 11.00 14.69
C GLY A 37 -1.88 10.23 13.96
N CYS A 38 -1.76 9.99 12.65
CA CYS A 38 -2.72 9.14 11.95
C CYS A 38 -2.60 7.70 12.42
N GLU A 39 -3.75 7.07 12.68
CA GLU A 39 -3.84 5.67 13.05
C GLU A 39 -4.46 4.81 11.95
N PHE A 40 -5.04 5.43 10.94
CA PHE A 40 -5.74 4.76 9.84
C PHE A 40 -5.15 5.20 8.51
N ILE A 41 -4.80 4.22 7.68
CA ILE A 41 -4.22 4.45 6.36
C ILE A 41 -5.10 3.75 5.33
N GLU A 42 -5.54 4.51 4.32
CA GLU A 42 -6.13 3.91 3.11
C GLU A 42 -5.00 3.67 2.12
N THR A 43 -4.96 2.48 1.53
CA THR A 43 -3.95 2.13 0.55
C THR A 43 -4.51 1.16 -0.49
N ASP A 44 -3.74 0.93 -1.53
CA ASP A 44 -4.15 0.13 -2.67
C ASP A 44 -3.16 -1.01 -2.90
N VAL A 45 -3.65 -2.13 -3.41
CA VAL A 45 -2.82 -3.31 -3.66
C VAL A 45 -2.97 -3.79 -5.10
N GLN A 46 -1.83 -3.95 -5.75
CA GLN A 46 -1.69 -4.64 -7.03
C GLN A 46 -0.86 -5.92 -6.83
N VAL A 47 -0.97 -6.86 -7.74
CA VAL A 47 -0.27 -8.15 -7.62
C VAL A 47 0.69 -8.33 -8.78
N SER A 48 1.91 -8.76 -8.48
CA SER A 48 2.91 -9.10 -9.49
C SER A 48 2.50 -10.33 -10.30
N SER A 49 3.19 -10.57 -11.41
CA SER A 49 2.93 -11.75 -12.26
C SER A 49 3.15 -13.06 -11.52
N ASP A 50 4.01 -13.08 -10.52
CA ASP A 50 4.29 -14.26 -9.69
C ASP A 50 3.47 -14.29 -8.39
N GLY A 51 2.42 -13.43 -8.27
CA GLY A 51 1.44 -13.54 -7.20
C GLY A 51 1.79 -12.82 -5.90
N ILE A 52 2.74 -11.88 -5.91
CA ILE A 52 3.14 -11.15 -4.71
C ILE A 52 2.38 -9.82 -4.64
N PRO A 53 1.65 -9.53 -3.56
CA PRO A 53 0.93 -8.26 -3.40
C PRO A 53 1.87 -7.11 -3.04
N TYR A 54 1.68 -5.98 -3.72
CA TYR A 54 2.43 -4.75 -3.51
C TYR A 54 1.47 -3.59 -3.26
N ILE A 55 1.96 -2.58 -2.56
CA ILE A 55 1.24 -1.33 -2.35
C ILE A 55 1.41 -0.46 -3.60
N PHE A 56 0.37 -0.35 -4.41
CA PHE A 56 0.40 0.45 -5.64
C PHE A 56 -1.02 0.68 -6.13
N HIS A 57 -1.30 1.89 -6.63
CA HIS A 57 -2.66 2.27 -7.00
C HIS A 57 -3.02 1.88 -8.44
N ASP A 58 -2.17 2.22 -9.40
CA ASP A 58 -2.52 2.15 -10.82
C ASP A 58 -2.37 0.74 -11.40
N ASP A 59 -3.08 0.46 -12.49
CA ASP A 59 -2.95 -0.82 -13.19
C ASP A 59 -1.65 -0.92 -13.99
N ASP A 60 -1.02 0.22 -14.27
CA ASP A 60 0.24 0.28 -15.01
C ASP A 60 1.18 1.33 -14.39
N LEU A 61 2.36 1.47 -14.98
CA LEU A 61 3.39 2.38 -14.47
C LEU A 61 3.39 3.75 -15.18
N LYS A 62 2.34 4.06 -15.95
CA LYS A 62 2.34 5.26 -16.81
C LYS A 62 2.43 6.55 -16.01
N ARG A 63 1.59 6.73 -15.02
CA ARG A 63 1.52 7.97 -14.25
C ARG A 63 2.76 8.18 -13.39
N ILE A 64 3.22 7.11 -12.74
CA ILE A 64 4.32 7.20 -11.77
C ILE A 64 5.69 7.16 -12.44
N LEU A 65 5.87 6.32 -13.47
CA LEU A 65 7.19 6.09 -14.08
C LEU A 65 7.23 6.41 -15.59
N ASN A 66 6.15 6.94 -16.15
CA ASN A 66 6.06 7.22 -17.59
C ASN A 66 6.34 5.99 -18.46
N ASN A 67 5.87 4.83 -18.00
CA ASN A 67 6.09 3.54 -18.64
C ASN A 67 4.73 2.83 -18.74
N PRO A 68 4.25 2.44 -19.93
CA PRO A 68 2.91 1.86 -20.08
C PRO A 68 2.81 0.39 -19.66
N ILE A 69 3.85 -0.20 -19.14
CA ILE A 69 3.84 -1.61 -18.71
C ILE A 69 2.81 -1.81 -17.60
N ARG A 70 1.99 -2.86 -17.74
CA ARG A 70 1.04 -3.24 -16.71
C ARG A 70 1.76 -3.81 -15.49
N PHE A 71 1.28 -3.42 -14.31
CA PHE A 71 1.85 -3.89 -13.04
C PHE A 71 1.81 -5.42 -12.95
N ASP A 72 0.70 -6.03 -13.35
CA ASP A 72 0.50 -7.48 -13.25
C ASP A 72 1.33 -8.29 -14.25
N SER A 73 2.03 -7.64 -15.16
CA SER A 73 2.98 -8.31 -16.08
C SER A 73 4.40 -8.35 -15.53
N LEU A 74 4.68 -7.65 -14.45
CA LEU A 74 6.01 -7.59 -13.85
C LEU A 74 6.16 -8.64 -12.75
N SER A 75 7.32 -9.29 -12.72
CA SER A 75 7.67 -10.18 -11.61
C SER A 75 8.03 -9.38 -10.36
N SER A 76 8.00 -10.03 -9.20
CA SER A 76 8.41 -9.40 -7.96
C SER A 76 9.85 -8.91 -8.02
N ASN A 77 10.76 -9.67 -8.65
CA ASN A 77 12.13 -9.24 -8.80
C ASN A 77 12.23 -7.95 -9.63
N GLU A 78 11.45 -7.85 -10.70
CA GLU A 78 11.43 -6.64 -11.52
C GLU A 78 10.87 -5.44 -10.76
N ILE A 79 9.80 -5.65 -10.00
CA ILE A 79 9.20 -4.57 -9.19
C ILE A 79 10.18 -4.09 -8.12
N ASP A 80 10.89 -5.00 -7.47
CA ASP A 80 11.83 -4.65 -6.42
C ASP A 80 13.01 -3.82 -6.92
N GLU A 81 13.32 -3.88 -8.22
CA GLU A 81 14.37 -3.07 -8.83
C GLU A 81 13.91 -1.66 -9.17
N LEU A 82 12.60 -1.40 -9.18
CA LEU A 82 12.08 -0.08 -9.55
C LEU A 82 12.28 0.92 -8.41
N SER A 83 12.48 2.18 -8.79
CA SER A 83 12.45 3.32 -7.87
C SER A 83 11.39 4.29 -8.32
N ILE A 84 10.55 4.72 -7.39
CA ILE A 84 9.51 5.71 -7.65
C ILE A 84 9.83 6.99 -6.87
N PHE A 85 9.34 8.11 -7.35
CA PHE A 85 9.54 9.41 -6.69
C PHE A 85 11.04 9.66 -6.36
N ASN A 86 11.92 9.30 -7.27
CA ASN A 86 13.38 9.44 -7.23
C ASN A 86 14.12 8.47 -6.31
N SER A 87 13.54 7.99 -5.23
CA SER A 87 14.32 7.19 -4.27
C SER A 87 13.51 6.16 -3.48
N CYS A 88 12.20 6.10 -3.68
CA CYS A 88 11.35 5.19 -2.93
C CYS A 88 11.19 3.86 -3.65
N LYS A 89 11.07 2.79 -2.89
CA LYS A 89 10.69 1.48 -3.43
C LYS A 89 9.19 1.30 -3.40
N ILE A 90 8.67 0.43 -4.27
CA ILE A 90 7.29 -0.01 -4.20
C ILE A 90 7.22 -1.06 -3.10
N PRO A 91 6.47 -0.80 -2.01
CA PRO A 91 6.52 -1.73 -0.87
C PRO A 91 5.68 -2.97 -1.10
N LYS A 92 6.17 -4.11 -0.60
CA LYS A 92 5.32 -5.30 -0.50
C LYS A 92 4.29 -5.12 0.60
N LEU A 93 3.10 -5.65 0.41
CA LEU A 93 2.04 -5.60 1.42
C LEU A 93 2.51 -6.24 2.73
N SER A 94 3.12 -7.42 2.66
CA SER A 94 3.58 -8.13 3.86
C SER A 94 4.59 -7.33 4.66
N ASP A 95 5.56 -6.72 4.00
CA ASP A 95 6.58 -5.90 4.66
C ASP A 95 5.95 -4.66 5.32
N THR A 96 4.97 -4.07 4.64
CA THR A 96 4.27 -2.88 5.15
C THR A 96 3.51 -3.20 6.43
N LEU A 97 2.78 -4.31 6.46
CA LEU A 97 2.01 -4.70 7.63
C LEU A 97 2.90 -5.05 8.82
N LEU A 98 4.06 -5.66 8.56
CA LEU A 98 5.03 -5.97 9.61
C LEU A 98 5.71 -4.73 10.16
N ARG A 99 5.98 -3.75 9.29
CA ARG A 99 6.66 -2.52 9.70
C ARG A 99 5.76 -1.60 10.53
N PHE A 100 4.47 -1.62 10.28
CA PHE A 100 3.53 -0.70 10.93
C PHE A 100 2.45 -1.45 11.70
N PRO A 101 2.82 -2.17 12.78
CA PRO A 101 1.84 -3.00 13.51
C PRO A 101 0.78 -2.18 14.23
N ASN A 102 1.01 -0.89 14.45
CA ASN A 102 0.07 -0.01 15.14
C ASN A 102 -0.81 0.81 14.20
N LEU A 103 -0.62 0.68 12.89
CA LEU A 103 -1.51 1.30 11.92
C LEU A 103 -2.61 0.35 11.50
N CYS A 104 -3.80 0.88 11.33
CA CYS A 104 -4.93 0.15 10.77
C CYS A 104 -5.03 0.48 9.28
N PHE A 105 -4.89 -0.52 8.43
CA PHE A 105 -4.92 -0.34 6.99
C PHE A 105 -6.29 -0.70 6.44
N GLN A 106 -6.86 0.22 5.66
CA GLN A 106 -8.01 -0.05 4.81
C GLN A 106 -7.47 -0.28 3.40
N ILE A 107 -7.58 -1.51 2.90
CA ILE A 107 -6.94 -1.92 1.66
C ILE A 107 -7.97 -2.07 0.56
N ASP A 108 -7.71 -1.40 -0.57
CA ASP A 108 -8.46 -1.57 -1.81
C ASP A 108 -7.64 -2.48 -2.74
N PHE A 109 -8.13 -3.70 -2.96
CA PHE A 109 -7.50 -4.64 -3.86
C PHE A 109 -7.89 -4.33 -5.29
N LYS A 110 -6.90 -3.97 -6.11
CA LYS A 110 -7.13 -3.60 -7.52
C LYS A 110 -7.16 -4.81 -8.44
N THR A 111 -6.80 -5.98 -7.93
CA THR A 111 -6.75 -7.22 -8.69
C THR A 111 -7.87 -8.15 -8.26
N ASP A 112 -8.21 -9.15 -9.10
CA ASP A 112 -9.22 -10.14 -8.78
C ASP A 112 -8.92 -10.81 -7.44
N ALA A 113 -9.92 -10.86 -6.56
CA ALA A 113 -9.80 -11.42 -5.21
C ALA A 113 -9.35 -12.88 -5.21
N VAL A 114 -9.58 -13.64 -6.26
CA VAL A 114 -9.15 -15.03 -6.38
C VAL A 114 -7.63 -15.15 -6.21
N SER A 115 -6.87 -14.16 -6.64
CA SER A 115 -5.41 -14.14 -6.51
C SER A 115 -4.93 -14.14 -5.06
N TYR A 116 -5.80 -13.86 -4.11
CA TYR A 116 -5.44 -13.68 -2.71
C TYR A 116 -5.93 -14.80 -1.80
N THR A 117 -6.44 -15.90 -2.35
CA THR A 117 -7.01 -16.99 -1.55
C THR A 117 -5.99 -17.67 -0.64
N HIS A 118 -4.71 -17.54 -0.95
CA HIS A 118 -3.63 -18.13 -0.17
C HIS A 118 -2.92 -17.13 0.75
N LEU A 119 -3.36 -15.88 0.73
CA LEU A 119 -2.69 -14.83 1.48
C LEU A 119 -3.10 -14.87 2.94
N THR A 120 -2.12 -14.94 3.84
CA THR A 120 -2.37 -14.79 5.28
C THR A 120 -2.10 -13.35 5.67
N LEU A 121 -3.15 -12.65 6.11
CA LEU A 121 -3.07 -11.23 6.45
C LEU A 121 -3.10 -11.04 7.96
N PRO A 122 -2.36 -10.03 8.49
CA PRO A 122 -2.49 -9.63 9.89
C PRO A 122 -3.90 -9.16 10.22
N THR A 123 -4.27 -9.24 11.50
CA THR A 123 -5.62 -8.93 11.96
C THR A 123 -5.99 -7.46 11.94
N ASN A 124 -5.02 -6.57 11.73
CA ASN A 124 -5.28 -5.13 11.71
C ASN A 124 -5.64 -4.58 10.32
N ILE A 125 -6.00 -5.46 9.40
CA ILE A 125 -6.48 -5.05 8.08
C ILE A 125 -7.97 -4.76 8.16
N GLY A 126 -8.32 -3.60 7.70
CA GLY A 126 -9.71 -3.15 7.68
C GLY A 126 -10.48 -3.50 6.43
#